data_c0f4a2cc84c636bbbc5f37e1d8b63480
#
_entry.id   c0f4a2cc84c636bbbc5f37e1d8b63480
#
_cell.length_a   1.000
_cell.length_b   1.000
_cell.length_c   1.000
_cell.angle_alpha   90.00
_cell.angle_beta   90.00
_cell.angle_gamma   90.00
#
_symmetry.space_group_name_H-M   'P 1'
#
loop_
_entity.id
_entity.type
_entity.pdbx_description
1 polymer ?
#
loop_
_entity_poly.entity_id
_entity_poly.type
_entity_poly.pdbx_seq_one_letter_code
_entity_poly.pdbx_strand_id
1 'polypeptide(L)'
;MEKGLKKVFSAMGAVFCAVMIIMLCQVTNAVSYSEQTVTVDYDYQVIDSFEGVDAKYVLGYSDTGYYCCAGYVSRFYEEKFGVTVYNINMVDDKPSVYCYGKKAELREVKTPQAGDIMQDKDYSHVAIVKDCQGTTATLIEQNYKWTWNDTVYTVKNRKVLTNNHYFYRLYINGVAQSLDIDTTRPVIANAGCENITGKGYTVKADIYDNRAVASVKVSTYFEGNKTKTISRVYTSVVNSLSHSVKVTDLGSKDGYYITTITATDEAGNSSEQVIKTYVDTTAPTISGAKVENITAKGFDVSCNVSGVSKVVFPAYPTKNGESAKKYASVKLSGGKASAYVSAEDYSVKSGEFTVKITAYDKYGNSSTKTIKASIKPAASVTLDKASLTLDKGKSSVISAKMGGG
;
A
#
# COMPACT_ATOMS: atom_id res chain seq x y z
N MET A 1 4.96 16.68 58.03
CA MET A 1 5.12 15.26 57.68
C MET A 1 4.04 14.72 56.72
N GLU A 2 2.83 15.23 56.76
CA GLU A 2 1.70 14.72 55.90
C GLU A 2 1.80 15.02 54.42
N LYS A 3 2.44 16.10 54.00
CA LYS A 3 2.62 16.48 52.57
C LYS A 3 3.68 15.64 51.83
N GLY A 4 4.59 15.00 52.55
CA GLY A 4 5.64 14.12 51.98
C GLY A 4 5.10 12.72 51.68
N LEU A 5 4.24 12.19 52.54
CA LEU A 5 3.71 10.85 52.39
C LEU A 5 2.73 10.78 51.17
N LYS A 6 1.91 11.79 50.90
CA LYS A 6 1.00 11.83 49.77
C LYS A 6 1.74 11.82 48.41
N LYS A 7 2.92 12.44 48.33
CA LYS A 7 3.74 12.39 47.08
C LYS A 7 4.40 11.03 46.85
N VAL A 8 4.79 10.32 47.92
CA VAL A 8 5.39 8.99 47.80
C VAL A 8 4.34 7.94 47.41
N PHE A 9 3.13 8.02 47.98
CA PHE A 9 2.03 7.11 47.59
C PHE A 9 1.52 7.38 46.17
N SER A 10 1.54 8.64 45.70
CA SER A 10 1.20 8.98 44.32
C SER A 10 2.25 8.46 43.31
N ALA A 11 3.54 8.55 43.67
CA ALA A 11 4.63 8.02 42.83
C ALA A 11 4.66 6.49 42.80
N MET A 12 4.42 5.82 43.94
CA MET A 12 4.32 4.35 43.98
C MET A 12 3.07 3.84 43.25
N GLY A 13 1.93 4.54 43.32
CA GLY A 13 0.72 4.19 42.57
C GLY A 13 0.93 4.31 41.04
N ALA A 14 1.64 5.35 40.58
CA ALA A 14 1.94 5.52 39.17
C ALA A 14 2.95 4.49 38.65
N VAL A 15 3.94 4.10 39.44
CA VAL A 15 4.91 3.04 39.08
C VAL A 15 4.22 1.66 39.12
N PHE A 16 3.32 1.40 40.07
CA PHE A 16 2.54 0.16 40.11
C PHE A 16 1.55 0.05 38.94
N CYS A 17 0.86 1.14 38.55
CA CYS A 17 0.05 1.18 37.35
C CYS A 17 0.89 1.02 36.08
N ALA A 18 2.07 1.65 35.97
CA ALA A 18 2.94 1.48 34.83
C ALA A 18 3.50 0.05 34.71
N VAL A 19 3.89 -0.58 35.84
CA VAL A 19 4.35 -1.97 35.87
C VAL A 19 3.19 -2.94 35.61
N MET A 20 1.95 -2.68 36.09
CA MET A 20 0.77 -3.46 35.74
C MET A 20 0.35 -3.26 34.27
N ILE A 21 0.47 -2.07 33.73
CA ILE A 21 0.22 -1.81 32.30
C ILE A 21 1.30 -2.46 31.42
N ILE A 22 2.54 -2.51 31.85
CA ILE A 22 3.61 -3.24 31.16
C ILE A 22 3.42 -4.76 31.30
N MET A 23 2.95 -5.26 32.44
CA MET A 23 2.59 -6.69 32.60
C MET A 23 1.29 -7.09 31.89
N LEU A 24 0.34 -6.16 31.68
CA LEU A 24 -0.88 -6.41 30.92
C LEU A 24 -0.69 -6.19 29.38
N CYS A 25 0.43 -5.60 28.96
CA CYS A 25 0.79 -5.44 27.55
C CYS A 25 1.74 -6.52 27.02
N GLN A 26 2.07 -7.53 27.83
CA GLN A 26 2.51 -8.82 27.30
C GLN A 26 1.27 -9.65 26.95
N VAL A 27 0.42 -9.12 26.06
CA VAL A 27 -0.38 -10.00 25.20
C VAL A 27 0.67 -10.68 24.33
N THR A 28 1.08 -11.88 24.75
CA THR A 28 1.72 -12.81 23.84
C THR A 28 0.84 -12.85 22.60
N ASN A 29 1.32 -12.34 21.49
CA ASN A 29 0.66 -12.46 20.19
C ASN A 29 0.69 -13.94 19.80
N ALA A 30 -0.12 -14.75 20.48
CA ALA A 30 -0.28 -16.16 20.17
C ALA A 30 -0.82 -16.24 18.74
N VAL A 31 -0.11 -16.92 17.87
CA VAL A 31 -0.59 -17.21 16.53
C VAL A 31 -1.91 -17.95 16.66
N SER A 32 -3.00 -17.33 16.21
CA SER A 32 -4.32 -17.95 16.28
C SER A 32 -4.56 -18.74 15.00
N TYR A 33 -4.32 -20.04 15.05
CA TYR A 33 -4.69 -20.96 13.98
C TYR A 33 -6.19 -21.25 14.02
N SER A 34 -6.92 -20.93 12.97
CA SER A 34 -8.32 -21.32 12.80
C SER A 34 -8.41 -22.67 12.09
N GLU A 35 -9.22 -23.58 12.66
CA GLU A 35 -9.54 -24.86 12.03
C GLU A 35 -10.33 -24.63 10.74
N GLN A 36 -9.94 -25.33 9.66
CA GLN A 36 -10.56 -25.18 8.34
C GLN A 36 -10.73 -26.54 7.68
N THR A 37 -11.93 -26.82 7.18
CA THR A 37 -12.16 -27.94 6.27
C THR A 37 -11.65 -27.59 4.89
N VAL A 38 -10.88 -28.48 4.29
CA VAL A 38 -10.27 -28.31 2.96
C VAL A 38 -10.61 -29.53 2.10
N THR A 39 -10.95 -29.30 0.83
CA THR A 39 -11.09 -30.37 -0.17
C THR A 39 -9.73 -30.80 -0.64
N VAL A 40 -9.54 -32.12 -0.78
CA VAL A 40 -8.35 -32.70 -1.38
C VAL A 40 -8.67 -33.02 -2.83
N ASP A 41 -8.16 -32.21 -3.76
CA ASP A 41 -8.55 -32.24 -5.17
C ASP A 41 -7.61 -33.13 -6.03
N TYR A 42 -6.35 -33.32 -5.59
CA TYR A 42 -5.36 -34.12 -6.33
C TYR A 42 -4.31 -34.71 -5.38
N ASP A 43 -3.62 -35.75 -5.86
CA ASP A 43 -2.56 -36.42 -5.11
C ASP A 43 -1.37 -35.51 -4.82
N TYR A 44 -0.83 -35.64 -3.61
CA TYR A 44 0.30 -34.83 -3.10
C TYR A 44 0.00 -33.34 -2.93
N GLN A 45 -1.26 -32.98 -2.91
CA GLN A 45 -1.69 -31.60 -2.61
C GLN A 45 -1.13 -31.16 -1.25
N VAL A 46 -0.43 -30.02 -1.24
CA VAL A 46 0.00 -29.36 0.00
C VAL A 46 -1.20 -28.66 0.61
N ILE A 47 -1.66 -29.16 1.75
CA ILE A 47 -2.82 -28.60 2.47
C ILE A 47 -2.37 -27.63 3.54
N ASP A 48 -1.26 -27.93 4.21
CA ASP A 48 -0.71 -27.13 5.30
C ASP A 48 0.82 -27.19 5.28
N SER A 49 1.45 -26.20 5.90
CA SER A 49 2.90 -26.19 6.13
C SER A 49 3.18 -25.63 7.52
N PHE A 50 4.18 -26.19 8.18
CA PHE A 50 4.61 -25.71 9.49
C PHE A 50 6.13 -25.76 9.58
N GLU A 51 6.74 -24.63 9.90
CA GLU A 51 8.19 -24.48 9.95
C GLU A 51 8.90 -24.94 8.65
N GLY A 52 8.26 -24.74 7.49
CA GLY A 52 8.79 -25.10 6.18
C GLY A 52 8.63 -26.58 5.80
N VAL A 53 8.01 -27.40 6.65
CA VAL A 53 7.72 -28.80 6.35
C VAL A 53 6.27 -28.98 5.90
N ASP A 54 6.08 -29.32 4.63
CA ASP A 54 4.76 -29.43 4.02
C ASP A 54 4.04 -30.73 4.40
N ALA A 55 2.75 -30.59 4.80
CA ALA A 55 1.83 -31.72 4.91
C ALA A 55 1.11 -31.93 3.57
N LYS A 56 1.34 -33.09 2.95
CA LYS A 56 0.80 -33.49 1.65
C LYS A 56 -0.23 -34.58 1.81
N TYR A 57 -1.32 -34.51 1.04
CA TYR A 57 -2.42 -35.46 1.11
C TYR A 57 -2.54 -36.26 -0.17
N VAL A 58 -2.91 -37.55 -0.03
CA VAL A 58 -3.06 -38.48 -1.11
C VAL A 58 -4.51 -38.95 -1.17
N LEU A 59 -5.12 -38.95 -2.35
CA LEU A 59 -6.51 -39.37 -2.53
C LEU A 59 -6.68 -40.88 -2.37
N GLY A 60 -5.72 -41.66 -2.87
CA GLY A 60 -5.74 -43.13 -2.82
C GLY A 60 -5.45 -43.71 -1.42
N TYR A 61 -5.77 -45.03 -1.28
CA TYR A 61 -5.57 -45.78 -0.04
C TYR A 61 -4.15 -46.35 0.17
N SER A 62 -3.28 -46.20 -0.82
CA SER A 62 -2.09 -47.05 -0.95
C SER A 62 -0.77 -46.43 -0.52
N ASP A 63 -0.77 -45.29 0.14
CA ASP A 63 0.50 -44.72 0.55
C ASP A 63 0.83 -45.06 2.01
N THR A 64 1.53 -46.20 2.14
CA THR A 64 2.11 -46.67 3.38
C THR A 64 3.58 -46.25 3.42
N GLY A 65 3.89 -45.05 3.79
CA GLY A 65 5.28 -44.67 3.87
C GLY A 65 5.47 -43.17 4.08
N TYR A 66 6.24 -42.61 3.19
CA TYR A 66 6.67 -41.21 3.29
C TYR A 66 5.53 -40.16 3.38
N TYR A 67 4.37 -40.50 2.79
CA TYR A 67 3.18 -39.61 2.76
C TYR A 67 2.05 -40.01 3.70
N CYS A 68 2.28 -40.96 4.62
CA CYS A 68 1.36 -41.22 5.73
C CYS A 68 1.58 -40.25 6.91
N CYS A 69 0.72 -40.31 7.94
CA CYS A 69 0.85 -39.47 9.14
C CYS A 69 2.21 -39.66 9.83
N ALA A 70 2.69 -40.90 9.94
CA ALA A 70 3.99 -41.21 10.50
C ALA A 70 5.15 -40.69 9.62
N GLY A 71 5.01 -40.77 8.30
CA GLY A 71 5.99 -40.22 7.37
C GLY A 71 6.15 -38.71 7.50
N TYR A 72 5.06 -37.99 7.77
CA TYR A 72 5.13 -36.57 8.04
C TYR A 72 5.91 -36.28 9.33
N VAL A 73 5.59 -36.95 10.43
CA VAL A 73 6.29 -36.79 11.72
C VAL A 73 7.77 -37.13 11.58
N SER A 74 8.12 -38.20 10.85
CA SER A 74 9.53 -38.60 10.62
C SER A 74 10.28 -37.48 9.85
N ARG A 75 9.74 -37.00 8.74
CA ARG A 75 10.35 -35.90 7.95
C ARG A 75 10.50 -34.63 8.79
N PHE A 76 9.45 -34.24 9.53
CA PHE A 76 9.51 -33.07 10.38
C PHE A 76 10.64 -33.13 11.41
N TYR A 77 10.78 -34.29 12.09
CA TYR A 77 11.83 -34.49 13.09
C TYR A 77 13.24 -34.59 12.47
N GLU A 78 13.37 -35.18 11.30
CA GLU A 78 14.62 -35.21 10.57
C GLU A 78 15.06 -33.82 10.14
N GLU A 79 14.16 -33.03 9.56
CA GLU A 79 14.45 -31.68 9.07
C GLU A 79 14.69 -30.67 10.22
N LYS A 80 13.92 -30.76 11.31
CA LYS A 80 13.98 -29.76 12.40
C LYS A 80 14.98 -30.11 13.50
N PHE A 81 15.18 -31.37 13.77
CA PHE A 81 16.01 -31.81 14.91
C PHE A 81 17.17 -32.74 14.51
N GLY A 82 17.23 -33.18 13.27
CA GLY A 82 18.24 -34.13 12.79
C GLY A 82 18.12 -35.50 13.46
N VAL A 83 16.91 -35.94 13.78
CA VAL A 83 16.64 -37.24 14.43
C VAL A 83 15.65 -38.07 13.61
N THR A 84 15.80 -39.40 13.62
CA THR A 84 14.86 -40.33 13.02
C THR A 84 13.90 -40.86 14.06
N VAL A 85 12.58 -40.86 13.75
CA VAL A 85 11.51 -41.33 14.64
C VAL A 85 10.99 -42.68 14.16
N TYR A 86 10.80 -43.61 15.11
CA TYR A 86 10.35 -44.98 14.86
C TYR A 86 9.10 -45.30 15.70
N ASN A 87 8.38 -46.38 15.35
CA ASN A 87 7.25 -46.94 16.11
C ASN A 87 6.14 -45.93 16.40
N ILE A 88 5.89 -45.02 15.49
CA ILE A 88 4.93 -43.91 15.69
C ILE A 88 3.50 -44.27 15.28
N ASN A 89 3.25 -45.48 14.76
CA ASN A 89 1.93 -45.88 14.25
C ASN A 89 1.22 -46.93 15.09
N MET A 90 1.79 -47.33 16.22
CA MET A 90 1.24 -48.45 17.01
C MET A 90 0.47 -47.88 18.20
N VAL A 91 -0.79 -48.30 18.36
CA VAL A 91 -1.69 -47.80 19.44
C VAL A 91 -1.09 -48.12 20.83
N ASP A 92 -0.36 -49.21 20.95
CA ASP A 92 0.21 -49.68 22.22
C ASP A 92 1.71 -49.38 22.38
N ASP A 93 2.38 -48.89 21.35
CA ASP A 93 3.82 -48.64 21.34
C ASP A 93 4.11 -47.13 21.49
N LYS A 94 5.06 -46.83 22.37
CA LYS A 94 5.58 -45.47 22.47
C LYS A 94 6.50 -45.16 21.31
N PRO A 95 6.40 -43.96 20.70
CA PRO A 95 7.35 -43.57 19.67
C PRO A 95 8.76 -43.53 20.25
N SER A 96 9.73 -43.95 19.46
CA SER A 96 11.14 -43.94 19.81
C SER A 96 11.94 -43.14 18.81
N VAL A 97 13.11 -42.63 19.21
CA VAL A 97 13.98 -41.81 18.38
C VAL A 97 15.40 -42.28 18.38
N TYR A 98 16.06 -42.03 17.26
CA TYR A 98 17.51 -42.22 17.10
C TYR A 98 18.17 -40.93 16.64
N CYS A 99 19.30 -40.59 17.27
CA CYS A 99 20.16 -39.51 16.85
C CYS A 99 21.61 -39.97 16.84
N TYR A 100 22.28 -39.81 15.68
CA TYR A 100 23.66 -40.26 15.54
C TYR A 100 24.60 -39.54 16.54
N GLY A 101 25.35 -40.33 17.33
CA GLY A 101 26.34 -39.82 18.28
C GLY A 101 25.77 -39.06 19.51
N LYS A 102 24.43 -39.04 19.70
CA LYS A 102 23.78 -38.34 20.84
C LYS A 102 22.73 -39.26 21.48
N LYS A 103 22.52 -39.12 22.78
CA LYS A 103 21.42 -39.80 23.46
C LYS A 103 20.13 -39.03 23.16
N ALA A 104 19.20 -39.62 22.42
CA ALA A 104 17.90 -39.06 22.14
C ALA A 104 16.79 -39.92 22.75
N GLU A 105 15.75 -39.30 23.28
CA GLU A 105 14.56 -39.98 23.83
C GLU A 105 13.33 -39.11 23.68
N LEU A 106 12.15 -39.74 23.55
CA LEU A 106 10.85 -39.12 23.62
C LEU A 106 10.26 -39.33 25.01
N ARG A 107 9.84 -38.25 25.66
CA ARG A 107 9.16 -38.30 26.96
C ARG A 107 7.74 -37.81 26.83
N GLU A 108 6.81 -38.55 27.41
CA GLU A 108 5.42 -38.11 27.52
C GLU A 108 5.31 -36.82 28.33
N VAL A 109 4.52 -35.87 27.82
CA VAL A 109 4.28 -34.59 28.46
C VAL A 109 2.78 -34.33 28.56
N LYS A 110 2.34 -33.68 29.65
CA LYS A 110 0.93 -33.28 29.86
C LYS A 110 0.62 -31.90 29.31
N THR A 111 1.64 -31.08 29.17
CA THR A 111 1.53 -29.73 28.59
C THR A 111 2.35 -29.69 27.30
N PRO A 112 1.71 -30.00 26.16
CA PRO A 112 2.39 -30.00 24.88
C PRO A 112 2.79 -28.58 24.46
N GLN A 113 3.79 -28.50 23.63
CA GLN A 113 4.27 -27.29 22.95
C GLN A 113 4.51 -27.58 21.47
N ALA A 114 4.73 -26.53 20.73
CA ALA A 114 5.07 -26.65 19.31
C ALA A 114 6.27 -27.56 19.08
N GLY A 115 6.14 -28.47 18.10
CA GLY A 115 7.12 -29.48 17.78
C GLY A 115 6.94 -30.82 18.53
N ASP A 116 6.08 -30.89 19.54
CA ASP A 116 5.78 -32.17 20.18
C ASP A 116 4.97 -33.08 19.24
N ILE A 117 5.17 -34.39 19.36
CA ILE A 117 4.36 -35.37 18.65
C ILE A 117 3.05 -35.57 19.41
N MET A 118 1.92 -35.46 18.73
CA MET A 118 0.64 -35.95 19.21
C MET A 118 0.43 -37.38 18.70
N GLN A 119 -0.03 -38.27 19.58
CA GLN A 119 -0.49 -39.64 19.24
C GLN A 119 -1.91 -39.80 19.75
N ASP A 120 -2.78 -40.29 18.87
CA ASP A 120 -4.16 -40.64 19.23
C ASP A 120 -4.19 -41.88 20.16
N LYS A 121 -5.09 -41.92 21.14
CA LYS A 121 -5.21 -43.04 22.06
C LYS A 121 -5.99 -44.22 21.49
N ASP A 122 -6.92 -43.95 20.60
CA ASP A 122 -7.87 -44.92 20.08
C ASP A 122 -7.59 -45.34 18.64
N TYR A 123 -6.80 -44.54 17.92
CA TYR A 123 -6.50 -44.75 16.50
C TYR A 123 -5.00 -44.64 16.23
N SER A 124 -4.52 -45.38 15.24
CA SER A 124 -3.13 -45.30 14.79
C SER A 124 -2.87 -44.01 13.99
N HIS A 125 -3.04 -42.83 14.65
CA HIS A 125 -2.80 -41.55 14.02
C HIS A 125 -1.85 -40.69 14.86
N VAL A 126 -0.97 -39.97 14.16
CA VAL A 126 0.02 -39.07 14.76
C VAL A 126 0.08 -37.75 14.01
N ALA A 127 0.45 -36.70 14.73
CA ALA A 127 0.58 -35.36 14.19
C ALA A 127 1.67 -34.57 14.92
N ILE A 128 2.02 -33.39 14.43
CA ILE A 128 2.88 -32.44 15.12
C ILE A 128 2.03 -31.32 15.70
N VAL A 129 2.33 -30.93 16.93
CA VAL A 129 1.71 -29.77 17.59
C VAL A 129 2.29 -28.50 16.98
N LYS A 130 1.40 -27.63 16.49
CA LYS A 130 1.74 -26.26 16.02
C LYS A 130 1.73 -25.28 17.17
N ASP A 131 0.75 -25.40 18.07
CA ASP A 131 0.54 -24.53 19.22
C ASP A 131 -0.33 -25.25 20.27
N CYS A 132 -0.25 -24.81 21.52
CA CYS A 132 -1.10 -25.28 22.59
C CYS A 132 -1.55 -24.12 23.47
N GLN A 133 -2.86 -23.91 23.54
CA GLN A 133 -3.49 -22.87 24.37
C GLN A 133 -4.36 -23.53 25.44
N GLY A 134 -3.92 -23.44 26.69
CA GLY A 134 -4.58 -24.10 27.82
C GLY A 134 -4.63 -25.62 27.62
N THR A 135 -5.84 -26.17 27.43
CA THR A 135 -6.09 -27.59 27.21
C THR A 135 -6.33 -27.98 25.75
N THR A 136 -6.07 -27.07 24.81
CA THR A 136 -6.32 -27.31 23.38
C THR A 136 -5.03 -27.19 22.59
N ALA A 137 -4.64 -28.27 21.93
CA ALA A 137 -3.52 -28.29 20.99
C ALA A 137 -4.03 -28.13 19.55
N THR A 138 -3.35 -27.31 18.77
CA THR A 138 -3.55 -27.17 17.32
C THR A 138 -2.51 -27.97 16.59
N LEU A 139 -2.92 -28.77 15.62
CA LEU A 139 -2.10 -29.77 14.95
C LEU A 139 -1.80 -29.42 13.50
N ILE A 140 -0.65 -29.87 13.01
CA ILE A 140 -0.42 -30.14 11.60
C ILE A 140 -0.25 -31.65 11.42
N GLU A 141 -0.90 -32.17 10.40
CA GLU A 141 -0.98 -33.62 10.19
C GLU A 141 -1.10 -33.95 8.71
N GLN A 142 -0.78 -35.17 8.36
CA GLN A 142 -0.88 -35.71 7.01
C GLN A 142 -1.83 -36.89 7.01
N ASN A 143 -2.64 -37.03 5.97
CA ASN A 143 -3.59 -38.14 5.78
C ASN A 143 -4.70 -38.28 6.86
N TYR A 144 -5.00 -37.23 7.62
CA TYR A 144 -6.25 -37.16 8.35
C TYR A 144 -7.35 -36.73 7.39
N LYS A 145 -8.18 -37.67 6.89
CA LYS A 145 -9.15 -37.40 5.84
C LYS A 145 -10.42 -38.22 6.01
N TRP A 146 -11.50 -37.75 5.42
CA TRP A 146 -12.76 -38.49 5.29
C TRP A 146 -13.36 -38.25 3.90
N THR A 147 -14.30 -39.13 3.50
CA THR A 147 -14.99 -39.00 2.21
C THR A 147 -16.48 -38.80 2.44
N TRP A 148 -17.05 -37.84 1.73
CA TRP A 148 -18.49 -37.62 1.68
C TRP A 148 -18.91 -37.26 0.25
N ASN A 149 -19.94 -37.98 -0.26
CA ASN A 149 -20.39 -37.84 -1.65
C ASN A 149 -19.24 -37.84 -2.68
N ASP A 150 -18.38 -38.86 -2.58
CA ASP A 150 -17.20 -39.06 -3.43
C ASP A 150 -16.13 -37.95 -3.38
N THR A 151 -16.28 -36.95 -2.51
CA THR A 151 -15.29 -35.89 -2.30
C THR A 151 -14.48 -36.20 -1.05
N VAL A 152 -13.15 -36.07 -1.17
CA VAL A 152 -12.22 -36.25 -0.06
C VAL A 152 -12.00 -34.91 0.64
N TYR A 153 -12.14 -34.90 1.94
CA TYR A 153 -11.94 -33.73 2.80
C TYR A 153 -10.84 -34.01 3.82
N THR A 154 -10.18 -32.96 4.25
CA THR A 154 -9.25 -32.93 5.39
C THR A 154 -9.49 -31.69 6.22
N VAL A 155 -8.82 -31.59 7.37
CA VAL A 155 -8.84 -30.43 8.25
C VAL A 155 -7.45 -29.84 8.38
N LYS A 156 -7.33 -28.56 8.07
CA LYS A 156 -6.15 -27.74 8.39
C LYS A 156 -6.28 -27.16 9.81
N ASN A 157 -5.20 -27.22 10.58
CA ASN A 157 -5.16 -26.74 11.96
C ASN A 157 -6.20 -27.42 12.87
N ARG A 158 -6.34 -28.73 12.78
CA ARG A 158 -7.23 -29.51 13.64
C ARG A 158 -6.92 -29.25 15.12
N LYS A 159 -7.95 -29.07 15.92
CA LYS A 159 -7.84 -28.80 17.36
C LYS A 159 -8.22 -30.06 18.14
N VAL A 160 -7.39 -30.40 19.10
CA VAL A 160 -7.63 -31.56 19.98
C VAL A 160 -7.47 -31.19 21.45
N LEU A 161 -8.21 -31.89 22.33
CA LEU A 161 -8.05 -31.72 23.76
C LEU A 161 -6.84 -32.52 24.26
N THR A 162 -6.00 -31.89 25.08
CA THR A 162 -4.73 -32.50 25.53
C THR A 162 -4.92 -33.70 26.46
N ASN A 163 -6.04 -33.82 27.15
CA ASN A 163 -6.35 -34.96 28.03
C ASN A 163 -6.78 -36.23 27.25
N ASN A 164 -7.15 -36.11 26.00
CA ASN A 164 -7.65 -37.23 25.18
C ASN A 164 -6.57 -37.86 24.29
N HIS A 165 -5.37 -37.32 24.31
CA HIS A 165 -4.25 -37.77 23.44
C HIS A 165 -2.97 -37.93 24.25
N TYR A 166 -2.00 -38.66 23.71
CA TYR A 166 -0.63 -38.67 24.20
C TYR A 166 0.18 -37.60 23.48
N PHE A 167 1.11 -36.99 24.22
CA PHE A 167 2.04 -36.03 23.64
C PHE A 167 3.46 -36.37 24.06
N TYR A 168 4.41 -36.33 23.11
CA TYR A 168 5.78 -36.69 23.33
C TYR A 168 6.71 -35.56 22.93
N ARG A 169 7.61 -35.18 23.84
CA ARG A 169 8.67 -34.20 23.61
C ARG A 169 10.00 -34.87 23.44
N LEU A 170 10.77 -34.37 22.47
CA LEU A 170 12.12 -34.80 22.21
C LEU A 170 13.08 -34.25 23.27
N TYR A 171 13.95 -35.13 23.78
CA TYR A 171 15.10 -34.77 24.60
C TYR A 171 16.37 -35.27 23.93
N ILE A 172 17.38 -34.40 23.78
CA ILE A 172 18.72 -34.73 23.29
C ILE A 172 19.72 -34.45 24.42
N ASN A 173 20.48 -35.49 24.81
CA ASN A 173 21.41 -35.45 25.95
C ASN A 173 20.74 -34.91 27.25
N GLY A 174 19.47 -35.27 27.46
CA GLY A 174 18.70 -34.86 28.63
C GLY A 174 18.08 -33.46 28.57
N VAL A 175 18.32 -32.71 27.50
CA VAL A 175 17.78 -31.35 27.28
C VAL A 175 16.54 -31.46 26.39
N ALA A 176 15.42 -30.89 26.88
CA ALA A 176 14.20 -30.77 26.08
C ALA A 176 14.45 -29.93 24.83
N GLN A 177 14.00 -30.44 23.69
CA GLN A 177 14.06 -29.70 22.44
C GLN A 177 12.77 -28.88 22.26
N SER A 178 12.91 -27.67 21.73
CA SER A 178 11.80 -26.80 21.34
C SER A 178 12.09 -26.21 19.97
N LEU A 179 11.06 -25.92 19.23
CA LEU A 179 11.18 -25.13 18.02
C LEU A 179 11.43 -23.67 18.41
N ASP A 180 12.35 -23.04 17.72
CA ASP A 180 12.55 -21.59 17.80
C ASP A 180 11.52 -20.91 16.88
N ILE A 181 10.27 -20.94 17.34
CA ILE A 181 9.14 -20.43 16.57
C ILE A 181 9.10 -18.91 16.67
N ASP A 182 9.06 -18.28 15.52
CA ASP A 182 8.79 -16.86 15.44
C ASP A 182 7.31 -16.58 15.65
N THR A 183 6.99 -15.83 16.70
CA THR A 183 5.64 -15.35 17.01
C THR A 183 5.54 -13.83 16.88
N THR A 184 6.63 -13.17 16.53
CA THR A 184 6.70 -11.73 16.36
C THR A 184 6.07 -11.34 15.02
N ARG A 185 5.23 -10.34 15.05
CA ARG A 185 4.59 -9.84 13.81
C ARG A 185 5.45 -8.77 13.17
N PRO A 186 5.45 -8.65 11.85
CA PRO A 186 6.09 -7.54 11.16
C PRO A 186 5.59 -6.19 11.67
N VAL A 187 6.47 -5.22 11.73
CA VAL A 187 6.15 -3.83 12.07
C VAL A 187 6.00 -3.03 10.79
N ILE A 188 4.89 -2.29 10.67
CA ILE A 188 4.65 -1.32 9.60
C ILE A 188 4.75 0.08 10.23
N ALA A 189 5.83 0.78 9.95
CA ALA A 189 6.12 2.11 10.48
C ALA A 189 6.06 3.17 9.38
N ASN A 190 5.92 4.45 9.77
CA ASN A 190 5.95 5.61 8.88
C ASN A 190 5.02 5.49 7.66
N ALA A 191 3.91 4.74 7.81
CA ALA A 191 2.97 4.52 6.73
C ALA A 191 2.22 5.80 6.38
N GLY A 192 2.27 6.20 5.11
CA GLY A 192 1.63 7.41 4.64
C GLY A 192 1.54 7.51 3.13
N CYS A 193 0.97 8.62 2.64
CA CYS A 193 0.87 8.92 1.22
C CYS A 193 1.56 10.23 0.90
N GLU A 194 2.30 10.24 -0.20
CA GLU A 194 2.98 11.42 -0.75
C GLU A 194 2.63 11.63 -2.24
N ASN A 195 3.01 12.78 -2.80
CA ASN A 195 2.78 13.13 -4.20
C ASN A 195 1.30 12.99 -4.60
N ILE A 196 0.39 13.45 -3.73
CA ILE A 196 -1.04 13.34 -3.95
C ILE A 196 -1.46 14.30 -5.06
N THR A 197 -1.99 13.76 -6.14
CA THR A 197 -2.50 14.48 -7.30
C THR A 197 -3.88 13.97 -7.69
N GLY A 198 -4.59 14.67 -8.59
CA GLY A 198 -5.86 14.20 -9.16
C GLY A 198 -5.75 12.90 -9.99
N LYS A 199 -4.53 12.43 -10.26
CA LYS A 199 -4.27 11.19 -11.00
C LYS A 199 -3.89 10.02 -10.11
N GLY A 200 -3.48 10.28 -8.86
CA GLY A 200 -3.04 9.25 -7.92
C GLY A 200 -2.05 9.77 -6.88
N TYR A 201 -1.43 8.84 -6.18
CA TYR A 201 -0.49 9.11 -5.09
C TYR A 201 0.49 7.95 -4.91
N THR A 202 1.53 8.16 -4.11
CA THR A 202 2.49 7.14 -3.74
C THR A 202 2.30 6.76 -2.28
N VAL A 203 2.10 5.48 -2.00
CA VAL A 203 2.06 4.89 -0.65
C VAL A 203 3.49 4.57 -0.23
N LYS A 204 3.87 4.99 0.97
CA LYS A 204 5.17 4.71 1.59
C LYS A 204 4.96 4.05 2.94
N ALA A 205 5.86 3.15 3.30
CA ALA A 205 5.99 2.61 4.65
C ALA A 205 7.38 2.01 4.85
N ASP A 206 7.84 1.98 6.09
CA ASP A 206 8.97 1.17 6.51
C ASP A 206 8.42 -0.13 7.09
N ILE A 207 8.98 -1.27 6.67
CA ILE A 207 8.48 -2.58 7.06
C ILE A 207 9.67 -3.43 7.48
N TYR A 208 9.62 -3.96 8.69
CA TYR A 208 10.69 -4.79 9.25
C TYR A 208 10.12 -5.83 10.22
N ASP A 209 10.89 -6.87 10.41
CA ASP A 209 10.61 -7.97 11.32
C ASP A 209 11.89 -8.42 12.01
N ASN A 210 11.76 -9.17 13.13
CA ASN A 210 12.90 -9.73 13.87
C ASN A 210 13.65 -10.81 13.08
N ARG A 211 13.00 -11.45 12.10
CA ARG A 211 13.62 -12.43 11.17
C ARG A 211 13.55 -11.96 9.74
N ALA A 212 12.45 -12.15 9.06
CA ALA A 212 12.29 -11.74 7.68
C ALA A 212 10.82 -11.47 7.30
N VAL A 213 10.59 -10.42 6.51
CA VAL A 213 9.29 -10.16 5.89
C VAL A 213 9.17 -10.98 4.61
N ALA A 214 8.24 -11.94 4.58
CA ALA A 214 8.01 -12.80 3.43
C ALA A 214 7.23 -12.09 2.32
N SER A 215 6.23 -11.27 2.68
CA SER A 215 5.44 -10.55 1.70
C SER A 215 4.78 -9.31 2.24
N VAL A 216 4.52 -8.35 1.34
CA VAL A 216 3.70 -7.18 1.62
C VAL A 216 2.61 -7.06 0.57
N LYS A 217 1.36 -7.08 0.99
CA LYS A 217 0.19 -6.84 0.15
C LYS A 217 -0.30 -5.42 0.35
N VAL A 218 -0.47 -4.68 -0.74
CA VAL A 218 -1.11 -3.37 -0.74
C VAL A 218 -2.44 -3.49 -1.48
N SER A 219 -3.52 -3.11 -0.83
CA SER A 219 -4.88 -3.15 -1.40
C SER A 219 -5.51 -1.78 -1.30
N THR A 220 -6.06 -1.27 -2.39
CA THR A 220 -6.67 0.07 -2.42
C THR A 220 -8.05 0.01 -3.07
N TYR A 221 -9.01 0.73 -2.49
CA TYR A 221 -10.35 0.94 -3.04
C TYR A 221 -10.85 2.35 -2.76
N PHE A 222 -11.81 2.81 -3.57
CA PHE A 222 -12.54 4.04 -3.28
C PHE A 222 -13.56 3.81 -2.15
N GLU A 223 -13.60 4.66 -1.13
CA GLU A 223 -14.44 4.46 0.07
C GLU A 223 -15.93 4.23 -0.27
N GLY A 224 -16.46 4.87 -1.29
CA GLY A 224 -17.82 4.67 -1.80
C GLY A 224 -18.04 3.42 -2.65
N ASN A 225 -16.99 2.62 -2.94
CA ASN A 225 -17.10 1.42 -3.75
C ASN A 225 -16.01 0.39 -3.44
N LYS A 226 -16.22 -0.41 -2.40
CA LYS A 226 -15.29 -1.45 -1.97
C LYS A 226 -15.23 -2.65 -2.93
N THR A 227 -16.25 -2.84 -3.78
CA THR A 227 -16.26 -3.98 -4.73
C THR A 227 -15.19 -3.86 -5.80
N LYS A 228 -14.75 -2.64 -6.11
CA LYS A 228 -13.62 -2.37 -7.01
C LYS A 228 -12.37 -2.11 -6.19
N THR A 229 -11.63 -3.16 -5.88
CA THR A 229 -10.35 -3.10 -5.16
C THR A 229 -9.22 -3.49 -6.09
N ILE A 230 -8.13 -2.73 -6.10
CA ILE A 230 -6.87 -3.11 -6.73
C ILE A 230 -5.92 -3.61 -5.65
N SER A 231 -5.15 -4.67 -5.94
CA SER A 231 -4.19 -5.21 -5.00
C SER A 231 -2.88 -5.56 -5.69
N ARG A 232 -1.77 -5.43 -4.97
CA ARG A 232 -0.46 -5.88 -5.39
C ARG A 232 0.27 -6.54 -4.22
N VAL A 233 0.96 -7.64 -4.51
CA VAL A 233 1.80 -8.34 -3.56
C VAL A 233 3.27 -8.16 -3.95
N TYR A 234 4.11 -7.92 -2.97
CA TYR A 234 5.57 -7.82 -3.07
C TYR A 234 6.16 -8.94 -2.22
N THR A 235 7.03 -9.76 -2.80
CA THR A 235 7.71 -10.89 -2.15
C THR A 235 9.20 -10.63 -1.88
N SER A 236 9.68 -9.44 -2.21
CA SER A 236 11.06 -9.01 -1.98
C SER A 236 11.03 -7.58 -1.44
N VAL A 237 10.48 -7.42 -0.25
CA VAL A 237 10.41 -6.10 0.41
C VAL A 237 11.59 -5.98 1.34
N VAL A 238 12.54 -5.14 0.98
CA VAL A 238 13.68 -4.77 1.82
C VAL A 238 13.32 -3.48 2.53
N ASN A 239 12.92 -3.55 3.79
CA ASN A 239 12.77 -2.45 4.76
C ASN A 239 11.97 -1.20 4.31
N SER A 240 11.56 -1.08 3.05
CA SER A 240 10.90 0.12 2.51
C SER A 240 9.91 -0.23 1.41
N LEU A 241 8.66 0.18 1.58
CA LEU A 241 7.59 0.09 0.59
C LEU A 241 7.48 1.41 -0.17
N SER A 242 7.40 1.31 -1.50
CA SER A 242 6.98 2.40 -2.38
C SER A 242 6.00 1.87 -3.42
N HIS A 243 4.71 2.21 -3.28
CA HIS A 243 3.64 1.72 -4.14
C HIS A 243 2.86 2.89 -4.77
N SER A 244 2.77 2.91 -6.09
CA SER A 244 2.02 3.94 -6.83
C SER A 244 0.58 3.50 -7.04
N VAL A 245 -0.37 4.33 -6.60
CA VAL A 245 -1.81 4.15 -6.80
C VAL A 245 -2.28 5.08 -7.91
N LYS A 246 -2.91 4.53 -8.95
CA LYS A 246 -3.58 5.28 -10.02
C LYS A 246 -5.09 5.31 -9.76
N VAL A 247 -5.65 6.49 -9.53
CA VAL A 247 -7.10 6.62 -9.27
C VAL A 247 -7.97 6.32 -10.50
N THR A 248 -7.40 6.39 -11.71
CA THR A 248 -8.06 5.98 -12.95
C THR A 248 -8.49 4.51 -12.91
N ASP A 249 -7.68 3.66 -12.30
CA ASP A 249 -7.95 2.23 -12.16
C ASP A 249 -9.12 1.95 -11.21
N LEU A 250 -9.46 2.94 -10.35
CA LEU A 250 -10.54 2.91 -9.37
C LEU A 250 -11.75 3.78 -9.74
N GLY A 251 -11.75 4.40 -10.94
CA GLY A 251 -12.89 5.13 -11.49
C GLY A 251 -12.82 6.66 -11.37
N SER A 252 -11.66 7.25 -11.00
CA SER A 252 -11.40 8.70 -10.98
C SER A 252 -12.50 9.52 -10.32
N LYS A 253 -12.76 9.29 -9.04
CA LYS A 253 -13.78 10.01 -8.26
C LYS A 253 -13.13 10.87 -7.18
N ASP A 254 -13.71 12.03 -6.93
CA ASP A 254 -13.36 12.85 -5.77
C ASP A 254 -13.75 12.12 -4.49
N GLY A 255 -12.90 12.16 -3.49
CA GLY A 255 -13.18 11.57 -2.21
C GLY A 255 -12.03 10.77 -1.62
N TYR A 256 -12.36 9.94 -0.66
CA TYR A 256 -11.39 9.15 0.06
C TYR A 256 -11.11 7.80 -0.59
N TYR A 257 -9.84 7.48 -0.66
CA TYR A 257 -9.31 6.18 -1.04
C TYR A 257 -8.74 5.51 0.20
N ILE A 258 -9.12 4.27 0.42
CA ILE A 258 -8.67 3.46 1.55
C ILE A 258 -7.61 2.50 1.04
N THR A 259 -6.41 2.62 1.59
CA THR A 259 -5.30 1.72 1.30
C THR A 259 -4.96 0.92 2.53
N THR A 260 -4.96 -0.41 2.41
CA THR A 260 -4.50 -1.34 3.44
C THR A 260 -3.16 -1.92 3.03
N ILE A 261 -2.19 -1.84 3.91
CA ILE A 261 -0.89 -2.51 3.81
C ILE A 261 -0.94 -3.69 4.76
N THR A 262 -0.75 -4.90 4.27
CA THR A 262 -0.63 -6.13 5.07
C THR A 262 0.77 -6.68 4.88
N ALA A 263 1.56 -6.76 5.94
CA ALA A 263 2.89 -7.37 5.94
C ALA A 263 2.80 -8.75 6.60
N THR A 264 3.44 -9.75 6.01
CA THR A 264 3.49 -11.12 6.53
C THR A 264 4.95 -11.58 6.54
N ASP A 265 5.40 -12.19 7.66
CA ASP A 265 6.73 -12.79 7.80
C ASP A 265 6.79 -14.24 7.25
N GLU A 266 7.95 -14.88 7.36
CA GLU A 266 8.14 -16.26 6.92
C GLU A 266 7.43 -17.28 7.82
N ALA A 267 7.15 -16.94 9.08
CA ALA A 267 6.40 -17.77 10.01
C ALA A 267 4.88 -17.67 9.82
N GLY A 268 4.40 -16.71 9.02
CA GLY A 268 2.98 -16.47 8.75
C GLY A 268 2.33 -15.46 9.70
N ASN A 269 3.09 -14.82 10.61
CA ASN A 269 2.54 -13.72 11.40
C ASN A 269 2.31 -12.50 10.51
N SER A 270 1.27 -11.73 10.77
CA SER A 270 0.94 -10.60 9.93
C SER A 270 0.46 -9.38 10.70
N SER A 271 0.72 -8.21 10.13
CA SER A 271 0.25 -6.92 10.61
C SER A 271 -0.44 -6.16 9.50
N GLU A 272 -1.35 -5.27 9.88
CA GLU A 272 -2.07 -4.41 8.94
C GLU A 272 -1.98 -2.94 9.35
N GLN A 273 -1.86 -2.07 8.35
CA GLN A 273 -1.98 -0.62 8.51
C GLN A 273 -2.93 -0.07 7.45
N VAL A 274 -3.90 0.73 7.88
CA VAL A 274 -4.87 1.37 7.00
C VAL A 274 -4.57 2.86 6.88
N ILE A 275 -4.56 3.35 5.64
CA ILE A 275 -4.32 4.76 5.29
C ILE A 275 -5.56 5.27 4.55
N LYS A 276 -6.07 6.43 4.97
CA LYS A 276 -7.18 7.13 4.30
C LYS A 276 -6.65 8.39 3.63
N THR A 277 -6.73 8.44 2.29
CA THR A 277 -6.17 9.52 1.47
C THR A 277 -7.28 10.20 0.66
N TYR A 278 -7.41 11.52 0.78
CA TYR A 278 -8.33 12.29 -0.04
C TYR A 278 -7.68 12.66 -1.38
N VAL A 279 -8.36 12.40 -2.48
CA VAL A 279 -7.97 12.80 -3.83
C VAL A 279 -9.09 13.62 -4.46
N ASP A 280 -8.73 14.78 -4.99
CA ASP A 280 -9.58 15.64 -5.80
C ASP A 280 -9.23 15.42 -7.28
N THR A 281 -10.18 14.98 -8.07
CA THR A 281 -10.04 14.72 -9.51
C THR A 281 -10.75 15.79 -10.35
N THR A 282 -11.42 16.75 -9.70
CA THR A 282 -12.22 17.80 -10.34
C THR A 282 -11.32 18.93 -10.83
N ALA A 283 -11.38 19.22 -12.11
CA ALA A 283 -10.63 20.35 -12.68
C ALA A 283 -11.23 21.70 -12.26
N PRO A 284 -10.39 22.73 -12.05
CA PRO A 284 -10.87 24.09 -11.77
C PRO A 284 -11.70 24.64 -12.93
N THR A 285 -12.56 25.62 -12.66
CA THR A 285 -13.41 26.23 -13.69
C THR A 285 -12.83 27.55 -14.21
N ILE A 286 -13.04 27.80 -15.52
CA ILE A 286 -12.74 29.08 -16.20
C ILE A 286 -14.00 29.55 -16.89
N SER A 287 -14.48 30.75 -16.55
CA SER A 287 -15.66 31.39 -17.16
C SER A 287 -15.40 32.85 -17.50
N GLY A 288 -16.25 33.44 -18.35
CA GLY A 288 -16.20 34.87 -18.68
C GLY A 288 -14.85 35.31 -19.26
N ALA A 289 -14.12 34.42 -19.95
CA ALA A 289 -12.86 34.79 -20.57
C ALA A 289 -13.06 35.82 -21.68
N LYS A 290 -12.37 36.94 -21.60
CA LYS A 290 -12.49 38.06 -22.55
C LYS A 290 -11.18 38.78 -22.78
N VAL A 291 -11.14 39.46 -23.91
CA VAL A 291 -10.07 40.40 -24.30
C VAL A 291 -10.64 41.82 -24.27
N GLU A 292 -9.91 42.75 -23.69
CA GLU A 292 -10.28 44.15 -23.59
C GLU A 292 -9.08 45.04 -23.89
N ASN A 293 -9.30 46.34 -24.07
CA ASN A 293 -8.30 47.39 -24.24
C ASN A 293 -7.26 47.04 -25.35
N ILE A 294 -7.76 46.58 -26.51
CA ILE A 294 -6.89 46.23 -27.63
C ILE A 294 -6.28 47.46 -28.24
N THR A 295 -4.97 47.53 -28.27
CA THR A 295 -4.17 48.58 -28.86
C THR A 295 -3.08 48.03 -29.78
N ALA A 296 -2.35 48.89 -30.52
CA ALA A 296 -1.19 48.45 -31.26
C ALA A 296 -0.05 47.92 -30.36
N LYS A 297 -0.04 48.23 -29.07
CA LYS A 297 1.00 47.81 -28.12
C LYS A 297 0.64 46.47 -27.40
N GLY A 298 -0.62 46.06 -27.41
CA GLY A 298 -1.07 44.85 -26.72
C GLY A 298 -2.54 44.96 -26.31
N PHE A 299 -2.93 44.04 -25.40
CA PHE A 299 -4.30 43.89 -24.95
C PHE A 299 -4.37 43.28 -23.54
N ASP A 300 -5.47 43.55 -22.84
CA ASP A 300 -5.79 42.95 -21.58
C ASP A 300 -6.57 41.66 -21.78
N VAL A 301 -6.25 40.62 -20.98
CA VAL A 301 -6.99 39.39 -20.90
C VAL A 301 -7.52 39.23 -19.49
N SER A 302 -8.76 38.82 -19.34
CA SER A 302 -9.33 38.50 -18.03
C SER A 302 -10.32 37.34 -18.08
N CYS A 303 -10.49 36.65 -16.95
CA CYS A 303 -11.50 35.60 -16.76
C CYS A 303 -11.85 35.46 -15.29
N ASN A 304 -12.98 34.83 -15.01
CA ASN A 304 -13.32 34.34 -13.69
C ASN A 304 -12.85 32.89 -13.53
N VAL A 305 -12.33 32.55 -12.36
CA VAL A 305 -11.81 31.23 -12.04
C VAL A 305 -12.28 30.79 -10.65
N SER A 306 -12.49 29.48 -10.49
CA SER A 306 -12.84 28.87 -9.21
C SER A 306 -12.10 27.56 -9.01
N GLY A 307 -11.75 27.24 -7.75
CA GLY A 307 -11.00 26.02 -7.41
C GLY A 307 -9.53 26.08 -7.80
N VAL A 308 -8.92 27.27 -7.94
CA VAL A 308 -7.57 27.45 -8.49
C VAL A 308 -6.51 27.67 -7.43
N SER A 309 -5.35 27.12 -7.65
CA SER A 309 -4.09 27.46 -6.96
C SER A 309 -3.15 28.29 -7.85
N LYS A 310 -3.24 28.10 -9.18
CA LYS A 310 -2.39 28.78 -10.16
C LYS A 310 -3.14 28.98 -11.47
N VAL A 311 -2.91 30.12 -12.11
CA VAL A 311 -3.37 30.42 -13.48
C VAL A 311 -2.21 30.89 -14.33
N VAL A 312 -2.13 30.46 -15.57
CA VAL A 312 -1.13 30.92 -16.56
C VAL A 312 -1.81 31.35 -17.85
N PHE A 313 -1.27 32.40 -18.47
CA PHE A 313 -1.71 32.93 -19.76
C PHE A 313 -0.59 32.88 -20.79
N PRO A 314 -0.25 31.68 -21.33
CA PRO A 314 0.61 31.63 -22.51
C PRO A 314 -0.09 32.25 -23.72
N ALA A 315 0.57 33.19 -24.35
CA ALA A 315 0.10 33.85 -25.54
C ALA A 315 1.14 33.74 -26.69
N TYR A 316 0.68 33.80 -27.91
CA TYR A 316 1.54 33.77 -29.10
C TYR A 316 0.81 34.34 -30.33
N PRO A 317 1.53 34.98 -31.29
CA PRO A 317 0.96 35.29 -32.56
C PRO A 317 0.50 34.02 -33.28
N THR A 318 -0.78 33.95 -33.67
CA THR A 318 -1.40 32.73 -34.21
C THR A 318 -0.61 32.18 -35.41
N LYS A 319 -0.09 33.05 -36.29
CA LYS A 319 0.73 32.69 -37.46
C LYS A 319 2.05 32.01 -37.11
N ASN A 320 2.62 32.27 -35.92
CA ASN A 320 3.91 31.73 -35.50
C ASN A 320 3.74 30.40 -34.72
N GLY A 321 2.53 30.05 -34.38
CA GLY A 321 2.22 28.83 -33.64
C GLY A 321 2.63 28.85 -32.16
N GLU A 322 2.33 27.78 -31.46
CA GLU A 322 2.53 27.67 -30.00
C GLU A 322 4.01 27.64 -29.58
N SER A 323 4.91 27.29 -30.47
CA SER A 323 6.37 27.31 -30.20
C SER A 323 6.87 28.72 -29.86
N ALA A 324 6.21 29.76 -30.35
CA ALA A 324 6.53 31.16 -30.06
C ALA A 324 5.88 31.71 -28.76
N LYS A 325 5.27 30.83 -27.92
CA LYS A 325 4.55 31.27 -26.72
C LYS A 325 5.46 31.94 -25.70
N LYS A 326 4.92 33.00 -25.08
CA LYS A 326 5.45 33.64 -23.87
C LYS A 326 4.36 33.72 -22.83
N TYR A 327 4.74 33.77 -21.55
CA TYR A 327 3.82 33.80 -20.43
C TYR A 327 3.63 35.22 -19.94
N ALA A 328 2.41 35.73 -20.02
CA ALA A 328 2.07 37.01 -19.44
C ALA A 328 2.02 36.92 -17.90
N SER A 329 2.40 38.02 -17.22
CA SER A 329 2.30 38.11 -15.76
C SER A 329 0.85 38.16 -15.33
N VAL A 330 0.44 37.15 -14.55
CA VAL A 330 -0.98 36.99 -14.10
C VAL A 330 -1.18 37.62 -12.74
N LYS A 331 -2.19 38.47 -12.63
CA LYS A 331 -2.76 38.92 -11.35
C LYS A 331 -4.00 38.11 -11.02
N LEU A 332 -3.93 37.37 -9.90
CA LEU A 332 -5.03 36.53 -9.40
C LEU A 332 -5.56 37.16 -8.08
N SER A 333 -6.82 37.57 -8.05
CA SER A 333 -7.45 38.16 -6.88
C SER A 333 -8.97 38.01 -6.93
N GLY A 334 -9.59 37.61 -5.80
CA GLY A 334 -11.04 37.50 -5.68
C GLY A 334 -11.74 36.64 -6.72
N GLY A 335 -11.12 35.52 -7.11
CA GLY A 335 -11.69 34.64 -8.14
C GLY A 335 -11.60 35.18 -9.57
N LYS A 336 -10.82 36.26 -9.79
CA LYS A 336 -10.56 36.82 -11.12
C LYS A 336 -9.09 36.74 -11.45
N ALA A 337 -8.77 36.24 -12.65
CA ALA A 337 -7.43 36.27 -13.21
C ALA A 337 -7.35 37.27 -14.35
N SER A 338 -6.28 38.08 -14.41
CA SER A 338 -6.04 39.04 -15.48
C SER A 338 -4.55 39.14 -15.81
N ALA A 339 -4.25 39.49 -17.05
CA ALA A 339 -2.90 39.77 -17.54
C ALA A 339 -2.91 40.74 -18.71
N TYR A 340 -1.82 41.48 -18.90
CA TYR A 340 -1.57 42.24 -20.10
C TYR A 340 -0.63 41.43 -21.02
N VAL A 341 -1.01 41.29 -22.29
CA VAL A 341 -0.19 40.67 -23.35
C VAL A 341 0.40 41.78 -24.19
N SER A 342 1.73 41.97 -24.13
CA SER A 342 2.44 42.97 -24.89
C SER A 342 2.77 42.43 -26.29
N ALA A 343 2.44 43.19 -27.34
CA ALA A 343 2.80 42.86 -28.72
C ALA A 343 4.31 43.01 -28.97
N GLU A 344 4.96 43.91 -28.22
CA GLU A 344 6.40 44.17 -28.32
C GLU A 344 7.24 42.94 -27.96
N ASP A 345 6.77 42.15 -26.98
CA ASP A 345 7.41 40.90 -26.56
C ASP A 345 7.59 39.89 -27.72
N TYR A 346 6.74 40.01 -28.73
CA TYR A 346 6.75 39.12 -29.91
C TYR A 346 7.31 39.78 -31.18
N SER A 347 7.73 41.03 -31.11
CA SER A 347 8.19 41.81 -32.27
C SER A 347 7.15 41.91 -33.41
N VAL A 348 5.85 41.93 -33.04
CA VAL A 348 4.70 41.94 -33.96
C VAL A 348 3.97 43.26 -33.87
N LYS A 349 3.76 43.93 -35.01
CA LYS A 349 3.06 45.22 -35.10
C LYS A 349 1.56 45.06 -35.33
N SER A 350 1.10 43.90 -35.82
CA SER A 350 -0.31 43.63 -36.08
C SER A 350 -0.54 42.15 -36.30
N GLY A 351 -1.78 41.68 -36.18
CA GLY A 351 -2.16 40.34 -36.45
C GLY A 351 -2.96 39.67 -35.32
N GLU A 352 -3.38 38.43 -35.52
CA GLU A 352 -4.10 37.65 -34.54
C GLU A 352 -3.16 37.01 -33.55
N PHE A 353 -3.53 37.08 -32.27
CA PHE A 353 -2.92 36.39 -31.14
C PHE A 353 -3.85 35.30 -30.63
N THR A 354 -3.31 34.17 -30.27
CA THR A 354 -3.96 33.11 -29.50
C THR A 354 -3.47 33.16 -28.05
N VAL A 355 -4.41 33.19 -27.11
CA VAL A 355 -4.13 33.10 -25.68
C VAL A 355 -4.79 31.84 -25.12
N LYS A 356 -4.00 30.99 -24.49
CA LYS A 356 -4.47 29.81 -23.78
C LYS A 356 -4.48 30.11 -22.27
N ILE A 357 -5.67 30.28 -21.68
CA ILE A 357 -5.82 30.46 -20.24
C ILE A 357 -5.84 29.05 -19.63
N THR A 358 -4.85 28.71 -18.80
CA THR A 358 -4.83 27.42 -18.11
C THR A 358 -4.83 27.63 -16.62
N ALA A 359 -5.84 27.09 -15.97
CA ALA A 359 -6.03 27.09 -14.52
C ALA A 359 -5.66 25.72 -13.93
N TYR A 360 -4.96 25.73 -12.81
CA TYR A 360 -4.57 24.54 -12.06
C TYR A 360 -5.08 24.65 -10.63
N ASP A 361 -5.53 23.54 -10.07
CA ASP A 361 -5.75 23.40 -8.64
C ASP A 361 -4.48 22.95 -7.88
N LYS A 362 -4.60 22.72 -6.57
CA LYS A 362 -3.50 22.22 -5.74
C LYS A 362 -3.14 20.77 -5.97
N TYR A 363 -4.03 19.98 -6.59
CA TYR A 363 -3.83 18.56 -6.92
C TYR A 363 -3.33 18.33 -8.35
N GLY A 364 -3.09 19.45 -9.09
CA GLY A 364 -2.57 19.42 -10.46
C GLY A 364 -3.64 19.14 -11.52
N ASN A 365 -4.93 19.11 -11.16
CA ASN A 365 -6.00 19.10 -12.16
C ASN A 365 -6.01 20.43 -12.89
N SER A 366 -6.36 20.42 -14.18
CA SER A 366 -6.33 21.65 -14.98
C SER A 366 -7.48 21.74 -15.95
N SER A 367 -7.90 22.96 -16.22
CA SER A 367 -8.75 23.30 -17.35
C SER A 367 -8.09 24.38 -18.21
N THR A 368 -8.46 24.40 -19.50
CA THR A 368 -7.91 25.35 -20.44
C THR A 368 -9.04 25.99 -21.27
N LYS A 369 -8.96 27.31 -21.43
CA LYS A 369 -9.83 28.09 -22.32
C LYS A 369 -8.95 28.85 -23.31
N THR A 370 -9.25 28.75 -24.60
CA THR A 370 -8.55 29.48 -25.67
C THR A 370 -9.40 30.66 -26.13
N ILE A 371 -8.77 31.83 -26.21
CA ILE A 371 -9.37 33.05 -26.76
C ILE A 371 -8.43 33.69 -27.77
N LYS A 372 -8.94 34.57 -28.62
CA LYS A 372 -8.18 35.24 -29.65
C LYS A 372 -8.32 36.78 -29.52
N ALA A 373 -7.25 37.48 -29.92
CA ALA A 373 -7.22 38.91 -30.00
C ALA A 373 -6.62 39.35 -31.34
N SER A 374 -7.13 40.38 -31.95
CA SER A 374 -6.57 40.96 -33.19
C SER A 374 -6.02 42.32 -32.91
N ILE A 375 -4.70 42.49 -33.06
CA ILE A 375 -4.01 43.76 -32.93
C ILE A 375 -3.97 44.40 -34.35
N LYS A 376 -4.38 45.65 -34.38
CA LYS A 376 -4.24 46.48 -35.59
C LYS A 376 -2.95 47.29 -35.52
N PRO A 377 -2.36 47.69 -36.68
CA PRO A 377 -1.23 48.60 -36.68
C PRO A 377 -1.56 49.93 -35.95
N ALA A 378 -0.55 50.57 -35.37
CA ALA A 378 -0.71 51.93 -34.88
C ALA A 378 -1.11 52.87 -36.03
N ALA A 379 -2.03 53.76 -35.77
CA ALA A 379 -2.34 54.82 -36.72
C ALA A 379 -1.07 55.60 -37.01
N SER A 380 -0.81 55.87 -38.27
CA SER A 380 0.31 56.68 -38.72
C SER A 380 -0.18 57.88 -39.50
N VAL A 381 0.53 58.95 -39.36
CA VAL A 381 0.30 60.16 -40.19
C VAL A 381 1.52 60.35 -41.10
N THR A 382 1.27 60.35 -42.37
CA THR A 382 2.30 60.66 -43.35
C THR A 382 2.02 62.03 -43.93
N LEU A 383 3.01 62.88 -43.85
CA LEU A 383 2.96 64.20 -44.50
C LEU A 383 3.48 64.06 -45.91
N ASP A 384 2.88 64.78 -46.86
CA ASP A 384 3.35 64.85 -48.26
C ASP A 384 4.70 65.54 -48.40
N LYS A 385 5.08 66.36 -47.37
CA LYS A 385 6.38 67.07 -47.30
C LYS A 385 6.97 66.96 -45.92
N ALA A 386 8.23 66.52 -45.81
CA ALA A 386 8.98 66.41 -44.52
C ALA A 386 9.45 67.81 -44.04
N SER A 387 9.64 68.75 -44.91
CA SER A 387 9.99 70.14 -44.61
C SER A 387 9.43 71.06 -45.70
N LEU A 388 9.17 72.30 -45.33
CA LEU A 388 8.72 73.32 -46.27
C LEU A 388 9.43 74.64 -45.98
N THR A 389 10.13 75.18 -47.04
CA THR A 389 10.71 76.51 -47.01
C THR A 389 9.79 77.46 -47.75
N LEU A 390 9.39 78.54 -47.08
CA LEU A 390 8.52 79.57 -47.66
C LEU A 390 9.21 80.94 -47.69
N ASP A 391 9.06 81.66 -48.80
CA ASP A 391 9.47 83.02 -48.89
C ASP A 391 8.43 83.92 -48.09
N LYS A 392 8.89 85.04 -47.58
CA LYS A 392 8.07 85.97 -46.86
C LYS A 392 6.78 86.37 -47.63
N GLY A 393 5.62 86.12 -47.04
CA GLY A 393 4.30 86.41 -47.63
C GLY A 393 3.77 85.36 -48.58
N LYS A 394 4.42 84.11 -48.65
CA LYS A 394 3.91 82.95 -49.38
C LYS A 394 3.29 81.94 -48.41
N SER A 395 2.32 81.18 -48.88
CA SER A 395 1.69 80.01 -48.13
C SER A 395 1.78 78.81 -49.02
N SER A 396 1.79 77.68 -48.37
CA SER A 396 1.69 76.37 -49.03
C SER A 396 0.86 75.41 -48.13
N VAL A 397 0.26 74.42 -48.73
CA VAL A 397 -0.52 73.42 -48.02
C VAL A 397 0.40 72.20 -47.80
N ILE A 398 0.38 71.72 -46.59
CA ILE A 398 0.91 70.37 -46.22
C ILE A 398 -0.27 69.47 -46.06
N SER A 399 -0.33 68.41 -46.83
CA SER A 399 -1.38 67.41 -46.73
C SER A 399 -0.94 66.29 -45.78
N ALA A 400 -1.79 65.94 -44.84
CA ALA A 400 -1.60 64.79 -43.97
C ALA A 400 -2.49 63.61 -44.41
N LYS A 401 -1.88 62.50 -44.68
CA LYS A 401 -2.61 61.24 -44.95
C LYS A 401 -2.54 60.33 -43.73
N MET A 402 -3.72 60.01 -43.23
CA MET A 402 -3.86 58.98 -42.18
C MET A 402 -3.71 57.61 -42.80
N GLY A 403 -2.81 56.79 -42.26
CA GLY A 403 -2.60 55.40 -42.64
C GLY A 403 -2.62 54.50 -41.42
N GLY A 404 -3.29 53.36 -41.47
CA GLY A 404 -3.39 52.36 -40.38
C GLY A 404 -4.45 52.76 -39.33
N GLY A 405 -5.19 51.81 -38.82
CA GLY A 405 -6.23 51.99 -37.78
C GLY A 405 -7.03 50.73 -37.65
#